data_470d23fce7e01438af9f0054285bc1d2
#
_entry.id   470d23fce7e01438af9f0054285bc1d2
#
_cell.length_a   1.000
_cell.length_b   1.000
_cell.length_c   1.000
_cell.angle_alpha   90.00
_cell.angle_beta   90.00
_cell.angle_gamma   90.00
#
_symmetry.space_group_name_H-M   'P 1'
#
loop_
_entity.id
_entity.type
_entity.pdbx_description
1 polymer ?
#
loop_
_entity_poly.entity_id
_entity_poly.type
_entity_poly.pdbx_seq_one_letter_code
_entity_poly.pdbx_strand_id
1 'polypeptide(L)'
;MKEYATVLVRSALLCVALAWSGGALALSQAEIDAGVHATLQSFYAQNPGHQELVGKAAAVLVFPHVTKAGLGVGGLHGEGALLVDGKIVKHFEVNGASLGATVGVAEHSEVILFMTSEARDKFERSKGWTIGADAGVAVASKGAGREYDMETLRRPVLSFVLGERGLMGDLSLEGFKIKPKAS
;
A
#
# COMPACT_ATOMS: atom_id res chain seq x y z
N MET A 1 -48.67 -14.04 20.61
CA MET A 1 -48.09 -12.86 19.95
C MET A 1 -46.63 -12.62 20.31
N LYS A 2 -46.13 -12.92 21.50
CA LYS A 2 -44.72 -12.73 21.88
C LYS A 2 -43.75 -13.70 21.19
N GLU A 3 -44.16 -14.92 20.89
CA GLU A 3 -43.28 -15.93 20.26
C GLU A 3 -42.98 -15.64 18.79
N TYR A 4 -43.93 -15.11 18.04
CA TYR A 4 -43.71 -14.76 16.62
C TYR A 4 -42.77 -13.58 16.44
N ALA A 5 -42.77 -12.62 17.38
CA ALA A 5 -41.82 -11.50 17.36
C ALA A 5 -40.37 -11.98 17.56
N THR A 6 -40.15 -12.97 18.41
CA THR A 6 -38.81 -13.51 18.71
C THR A 6 -38.24 -14.30 17.53
N VAL A 7 -39.09 -15.03 16.78
CA VAL A 7 -38.68 -15.77 15.60
C VAL A 7 -38.34 -14.83 14.43
N LEU A 8 -39.13 -13.78 14.23
CA LEU A 8 -38.90 -12.77 13.19
C LEU A 8 -37.60 -12.00 13.42
N VAL A 9 -37.30 -11.63 14.66
CA VAL A 9 -36.03 -10.90 15.01
C VAL A 9 -34.84 -11.84 14.83
N ARG A 10 -34.92 -13.13 15.16
CA ARG A 10 -33.84 -14.09 14.96
C ARG A 10 -33.61 -14.38 13.47
N SER A 11 -34.64 -14.44 12.66
CA SER A 11 -34.53 -14.63 11.21
C SER A 11 -33.95 -13.39 10.52
N ALA A 12 -34.31 -12.19 10.95
CA ALA A 12 -33.73 -10.95 10.41
C ALA A 12 -32.24 -10.78 10.75
N LEU A 13 -31.82 -11.16 11.97
CA LEU A 13 -30.40 -11.15 12.37
C LEU A 13 -29.57 -12.19 11.59
N LEU A 14 -30.16 -13.36 11.26
CA LEU A 14 -29.46 -14.37 10.47
C LEU A 14 -29.27 -13.94 9.00
N CYS A 15 -30.23 -13.22 8.42
CA CYS A 15 -30.13 -12.70 7.05
C CYS A 15 -29.11 -11.57 6.92
N VAL A 16 -28.93 -10.74 7.95
CA VAL A 16 -27.91 -9.69 7.95
C VAL A 16 -26.49 -10.27 8.07
N ALA A 17 -26.32 -11.39 8.79
CA ALA A 17 -25.02 -12.04 8.91
C ALA A 17 -24.54 -12.73 7.60
N LEU A 18 -25.48 -13.18 6.75
CA LEU A 18 -25.13 -13.80 5.45
C LEU A 18 -24.80 -12.78 4.35
N ALA A 19 -25.21 -11.53 4.49
CA ALA A 19 -24.94 -10.48 3.51
C ALA A 19 -23.51 -9.91 3.61
N TRP A 20 -22.74 -10.20 4.66
CA TRP A 20 -21.39 -9.71 4.88
C TRP A 20 -20.28 -10.71 4.50
N SER A 21 -20.63 -11.86 3.93
CA SER A 21 -19.66 -12.76 3.33
C SER A 21 -19.33 -12.39 1.86
N GLY A 22 -19.33 -11.10 1.53
CA GLY A 22 -18.64 -10.57 0.37
C GLY A 22 -17.14 -10.74 0.62
N GLY A 23 -16.60 -11.91 0.27
CA GLY A 23 -15.17 -12.15 0.30
C GLY A 23 -14.49 -11.04 -0.51
N ALA A 24 -13.62 -10.28 0.10
CA ALA A 24 -12.67 -9.48 -0.65
C ALA A 24 -11.95 -10.46 -1.58
N LEU A 25 -12.28 -10.42 -2.87
CA LEU A 25 -11.60 -11.21 -3.88
C LEU A 25 -10.16 -10.68 -3.90
N ALA A 26 -9.22 -11.48 -3.39
CA ALA A 26 -7.80 -11.19 -3.55
C ALA A 26 -7.52 -11.07 -5.05
N LEU A 27 -6.82 -10.00 -5.44
CA LEU A 27 -6.42 -9.82 -6.83
C LEU A 27 -5.56 -11.01 -7.29
N SER A 28 -5.76 -11.44 -8.53
CA SER A 28 -4.86 -12.41 -9.15
C SER A 28 -3.47 -11.80 -9.30
N GLN A 29 -2.43 -12.64 -9.31
CA GLN A 29 -1.06 -12.16 -9.53
C GLN A 29 -0.94 -11.37 -10.85
N ALA A 30 -1.64 -11.79 -11.90
CA ALA A 30 -1.63 -11.09 -13.18
C ALA A 30 -2.25 -9.68 -13.10
N GLU A 31 -3.29 -9.50 -12.29
CA GLU A 31 -3.88 -8.17 -12.06
C GLU A 31 -2.95 -7.27 -11.25
N ILE A 32 -2.29 -7.82 -10.23
CA ILE A 32 -1.26 -7.08 -9.46
C ILE A 32 -0.13 -6.66 -10.40
N ASP A 33 0.39 -7.56 -11.23
CA ASP A 33 1.49 -7.30 -12.16
C ASP A 33 1.13 -6.21 -13.17
N ALA A 34 -0.07 -6.28 -13.74
CA ALA A 34 -0.57 -5.25 -14.65
C ALA A 34 -0.70 -3.88 -13.95
N GLY A 35 -1.21 -3.85 -12.74
CA GLY A 35 -1.32 -2.65 -11.91
C GLY A 35 0.06 -2.06 -11.56
N VAL A 36 1.03 -2.90 -11.22
CA VAL A 36 2.42 -2.51 -10.94
C VAL A 36 3.04 -1.80 -12.14
N HIS A 37 2.91 -2.38 -13.34
CA HIS A 37 3.44 -1.76 -14.55
C HIS A 37 2.73 -0.44 -14.88
N ALA A 38 1.41 -0.37 -14.75
CA ALA A 38 0.65 0.86 -14.98
C ALA A 38 1.03 1.98 -13.98
N THR A 39 1.24 1.62 -12.71
CA THR A 39 1.69 2.57 -11.68
C THR A 39 3.09 3.11 -11.97
N LEU A 40 4.03 2.26 -12.41
CA LEU A 40 5.37 2.71 -12.79
C LEU A 40 5.32 3.66 -14.00
N GLN A 41 4.49 3.39 -15.00
CA GLN A 41 4.31 4.31 -16.13
C GLN A 41 3.76 5.67 -15.67
N SER A 42 2.78 5.68 -14.76
CA SER A 42 2.24 6.90 -14.16
C SER A 42 3.31 7.65 -13.34
N PHE A 43 4.16 6.93 -12.62
CA PHE A 43 5.26 7.49 -11.86
C PHE A 43 6.30 8.17 -12.76
N TYR A 44 6.67 7.55 -13.87
CA TYR A 44 7.59 8.14 -14.87
C TYR A 44 6.99 9.37 -15.53
N ALA A 45 5.69 9.37 -15.81
CA ALA A 45 5.01 10.49 -16.44
C ALA A 45 4.93 11.74 -15.54
N GLN A 46 5.00 11.59 -14.21
CA GLN A 46 4.95 12.72 -13.28
C GLN A 46 6.24 13.55 -13.27
N ASN A 47 7.40 12.91 -13.45
CA ASN A 47 8.68 13.59 -13.44
C ASN A 47 9.72 12.75 -14.23
N PRO A 48 10.40 13.34 -15.25
CA PRO A 48 11.43 12.65 -16.01
C PRO A 48 12.57 12.05 -15.15
N GLY A 49 12.91 12.68 -14.01
CA GLY A 49 13.91 12.19 -13.08
C GLY A 49 13.53 10.88 -12.37
N HIS A 50 12.24 10.52 -12.34
CA HIS A 50 11.80 9.27 -11.71
C HIS A 50 12.33 8.03 -12.42
N GLN A 51 12.44 8.07 -13.75
CA GLN A 51 13.00 6.96 -14.51
C GLN A 51 14.48 6.75 -14.18
N GLU A 52 15.24 7.83 -13.98
CA GLU A 52 16.62 7.76 -13.56
C GLU A 52 16.76 7.21 -12.13
N LEU A 53 15.89 7.63 -11.20
CA LEU A 53 15.86 7.12 -9.83
C LEU A 53 15.58 5.61 -9.81
N VAL A 54 14.58 5.15 -10.54
CA VAL A 54 14.26 3.72 -10.67
C VAL A 54 15.43 2.95 -11.28
N GLY A 55 16.10 3.50 -12.28
CA GLY A 55 17.28 2.87 -12.89
C GLY A 55 18.50 2.76 -11.95
N LYS A 56 18.56 3.58 -10.92
CA LYS A 56 19.61 3.54 -9.87
C LYS A 56 19.23 2.69 -8.67
N ALA A 57 17.96 2.34 -8.50
CA ALA A 57 17.49 1.56 -7.37
C ALA A 57 17.89 0.09 -7.48
N ALA A 58 18.34 -0.51 -6.38
CA ALA A 58 18.64 -1.93 -6.29
C ALA A 58 17.37 -2.81 -6.36
N ALA A 59 16.22 -2.25 -5.98
CA ALA A 59 14.89 -2.85 -6.14
C ALA A 59 13.80 -1.79 -6.03
N VAL A 60 12.63 -2.09 -6.57
CA VAL A 60 11.44 -1.23 -6.55
C VAL A 60 10.25 -2.05 -6.07
N LEU A 61 9.60 -1.62 -4.99
CA LEU A 61 8.36 -2.23 -4.50
C LEU A 61 7.20 -1.30 -4.85
N VAL A 62 6.19 -1.83 -5.53
CA VAL A 62 5.05 -1.06 -6.02
C VAL A 62 3.76 -1.65 -5.49
N PHE A 63 2.93 -0.81 -4.87
CA PHE A 63 1.55 -1.10 -4.51
C PHE A 63 0.63 -0.28 -5.41
N PRO A 64 -0.02 -0.89 -6.41
CA PRO A 64 -0.91 -0.18 -7.34
C PRO A 64 -2.12 0.42 -6.66
N HIS A 65 -2.67 -0.29 -5.70
CA HIS A 65 -3.86 0.10 -4.94
C HIS A 65 -3.63 -0.16 -3.46
N VAL A 66 -3.62 0.92 -2.69
CA VAL A 66 -3.64 0.89 -1.22
C VAL A 66 -4.91 1.58 -0.78
N THR A 67 -5.79 0.83 -0.13
CA THR A 67 -7.05 1.34 0.40
C THR A 67 -6.94 1.51 1.91
N LYS A 68 -7.24 2.71 2.39
CA LYS A 68 -7.38 3.04 3.81
C LYS A 68 -8.82 3.40 4.09
N ALA A 69 -9.45 2.75 5.05
CA ALA A 69 -10.84 3.01 5.41
C ALA A 69 -11.01 3.00 6.93
N GLY A 70 -11.89 3.86 7.48
CA GLY A 70 -12.14 3.87 8.92
C GLY A 70 -13.18 4.88 9.38
N LEU A 71 -13.63 4.67 10.63
CA LEU A 71 -14.50 5.54 11.42
C LEU A 71 -14.00 5.51 12.88
N GLY A 72 -12.98 6.31 13.21
CA GLY A 72 -12.32 6.30 14.52
C GLY A 72 -11.34 5.12 14.72
N VAL A 73 -11.66 3.95 14.19
CA VAL A 73 -10.75 2.81 13.98
C VAL A 73 -10.70 2.58 12.49
N GLY A 74 -9.51 2.47 11.92
CA GLY A 74 -9.29 2.27 10.50
C GLY A 74 -8.45 1.04 10.20
N GLY A 75 -8.57 0.57 8.94
CA GLY A 75 -7.71 -0.45 8.36
C GLY A 75 -7.07 0.07 7.09
N LEU A 76 -5.91 -0.49 6.76
CA LEU A 76 -5.23 -0.29 5.51
C LEU A 76 -4.89 -1.66 4.91
N HIS A 77 -5.15 -1.80 3.61
CA HIS A 77 -4.79 -2.98 2.84
C HIS A 77 -4.31 -2.59 1.45
N GLY A 78 -3.30 -3.28 0.97
CA GLY A 78 -2.79 -3.16 -0.39
C GLY A 78 -1.98 -4.39 -0.78
N GLU A 79 -2.00 -4.71 -2.08
CA GLU A 79 -1.22 -5.79 -2.68
C GLU A 79 -0.28 -5.19 -3.74
N GLY A 80 0.93 -5.73 -3.82
CA GLY A 80 1.95 -5.20 -4.73
C GLY A 80 3.04 -6.20 -5.04
N ALA A 81 4.04 -5.76 -5.78
CA ALA A 81 5.16 -6.60 -6.16
C ALA A 81 6.51 -5.87 -6.09
N LEU A 82 7.55 -6.65 -5.78
CA LEU A 82 8.95 -6.23 -5.80
C LEU A 82 9.54 -6.54 -7.18
N LEU A 83 10.16 -5.52 -7.74
CA LEU A 83 10.91 -5.63 -8.99
C LEU A 83 12.41 -5.51 -8.71
N VAL A 84 13.18 -6.36 -9.36
CA VAL A 84 14.66 -6.27 -9.45
C VAL A 84 15.01 -6.28 -10.93
N ASP A 85 15.82 -5.34 -11.37
CA ASP A 85 16.18 -5.16 -12.78
C ASP A 85 14.95 -5.13 -13.72
N GLY A 86 13.86 -4.49 -13.27
CA GLY A 86 12.62 -4.35 -14.01
C GLY A 86 11.75 -5.62 -14.09
N LYS A 87 12.13 -6.71 -13.43
CA LYS A 87 11.39 -7.98 -13.40
C LYS A 87 10.74 -8.18 -12.03
N ILE A 88 9.49 -8.56 -12.03
CA ILE A 88 8.78 -8.94 -10.80
C ILE A 88 9.39 -10.24 -10.26
N VAL A 89 9.87 -10.18 -9.01
CA VAL A 89 10.52 -11.32 -8.34
C VAL A 89 9.68 -11.89 -7.20
N LYS A 90 8.81 -11.07 -6.59
CA LYS A 90 8.01 -11.51 -5.43
C LYS A 90 6.82 -10.57 -5.19
N HIS A 91 5.71 -11.16 -4.71
CA HIS A 91 4.52 -10.40 -4.31
C HIS A 91 4.50 -10.15 -2.81
N PHE A 92 3.96 -8.99 -2.44
CA PHE A 92 3.85 -8.51 -1.07
C PHE A 92 2.46 -7.97 -0.80
N GLU A 93 2.08 -7.94 0.47
CA GLU A 93 0.90 -7.27 0.98
C GLU A 93 1.28 -6.28 2.07
N VAL A 94 0.57 -5.17 2.14
CA VAL A 94 0.62 -4.24 3.25
C VAL A 94 -0.70 -4.28 3.98
N ASN A 95 -0.64 -4.45 5.29
CA ASN A 95 -1.80 -4.50 6.15
C ASN A 95 -1.52 -3.75 7.45
N GLY A 96 -2.55 -3.15 8.00
CA GLY A 96 -2.44 -2.51 9.30
C GLY A 96 -3.77 -1.99 9.80
N ALA A 97 -3.81 -1.70 11.10
CA ALA A 97 -4.90 -1.01 11.75
C ALA A 97 -4.40 0.34 12.26
N SER A 98 -5.21 1.36 12.14
CA SER A 98 -4.95 2.70 12.69
C SER A 98 -6.04 3.07 13.68
N LEU A 99 -5.62 3.71 14.78
CA LEU A 99 -6.52 4.33 15.76
C LEU A 99 -6.39 5.84 15.59
N GLY A 100 -7.51 6.55 15.54
CA GLY A 100 -7.49 8.01 15.47
C GLY A 100 -8.65 8.60 14.69
N ALA A 101 -8.54 9.87 14.33
CA ALA A 101 -9.58 10.61 13.60
C ALA A 101 -9.67 10.20 12.10
N THR A 102 -9.62 8.90 11.85
CA THR A 102 -9.75 8.34 10.51
C THR A 102 -11.24 8.24 10.16
N VAL A 103 -11.74 9.14 9.36
CA VAL A 103 -13.13 9.13 8.85
C VAL A 103 -13.10 9.13 7.35
N GLY A 104 -13.65 8.09 6.73
CA GLY A 104 -13.79 7.99 5.29
C GLY A 104 -13.04 6.83 4.65
N VAL A 105 -12.93 6.90 3.34
CA VAL A 105 -12.15 5.96 2.49
C VAL A 105 -11.20 6.80 1.66
N ALA A 106 -9.96 6.35 1.57
CA ALA A 106 -8.96 6.92 0.67
C ALA A 106 -8.23 5.80 -0.08
N GLU A 107 -7.83 6.09 -1.28
CA GLU A 107 -7.07 5.18 -2.14
C GLU A 107 -5.89 5.93 -2.74
N HIS A 108 -4.75 5.26 -2.83
CA HIS A 108 -3.54 5.76 -3.46
C HIS A 108 -2.70 4.61 -4.00
N SER A 109 -1.70 4.94 -4.80
CA SER A 109 -0.63 4.02 -5.17
C SER A 109 0.67 4.41 -4.46
N GLU A 110 1.55 3.45 -4.22
CA GLU A 110 2.84 3.74 -3.59
C GLU A 110 3.98 3.05 -4.33
N VAL A 111 5.07 3.80 -4.51
CA VAL A 111 6.32 3.31 -5.09
C VAL A 111 7.43 3.50 -4.07
N ILE A 112 8.06 2.40 -3.65
CA ILE A 112 9.16 2.39 -2.69
C ILE A 112 10.43 1.95 -3.42
N LEU A 113 11.45 2.81 -3.41
CA LEU A 113 12.74 2.56 -4.03
C LEU A 113 13.75 2.17 -2.96
N PHE A 114 14.34 0.99 -3.08
CA PHE A 114 15.50 0.58 -2.30
C PHE A 114 16.77 1.00 -3.06
N MET A 115 17.39 2.11 -2.64
CA MET A 115 18.52 2.70 -3.36
C MET A 115 19.83 1.93 -3.19
N THR A 116 19.90 1.03 -2.21
CA THR A 116 21.07 0.19 -1.93
C THR A 116 20.71 -1.29 -1.84
N SER A 117 21.64 -2.16 -2.23
CA SER A 117 21.47 -3.62 -2.07
C SER A 117 21.28 -4.03 -0.62
N GLU A 118 21.94 -3.32 0.31
CA GLU A 118 21.79 -3.58 1.75
C GLU A 118 20.35 -3.32 2.23
N ALA A 119 19.74 -2.21 1.80
CA ALA A 119 18.36 -1.88 2.14
C ALA A 119 17.38 -2.91 1.58
N ARG A 120 17.57 -3.32 0.30
CA ARG A 120 16.81 -4.40 -0.33
C ARG A 120 16.93 -5.70 0.46
N ASP A 121 18.16 -6.14 0.75
CA ASP A 121 18.42 -7.41 1.43
C ASP A 121 17.86 -7.42 2.86
N LYS A 122 17.90 -6.28 3.56
CA LYS A 122 17.26 -6.12 4.88
C LYS A 122 15.75 -6.28 4.77
N PHE A 123 15.13 -5.68 3.74
CA PHE A 123 13.71 -5.82 3.46
C PHE A 123 13.34 -7.28 3.16
N GLU A 124 14.03 -7.94 2.24
CA GLU A 124 13.71 -9.31 1.81
C GLU A 124 13.86 -10.35 2.91
N ARG A 125 14.84 -10.16 3.82
CA ARG A 125 15.04 -11.03 4.98
C ARG A 125 14.03 -10.81 6.11
N SER A 126 13.32 -9.70 6.11
CA SER A 126 12.35 -9.40 7.14
C SER A 126 11.09 -10.27 7.00
N LYS A 127 10.57 -10.80 8.11
CA LYS A 127 9.26 -11.47 8.16
C LYS A 127 8.08 -10.50 8.23
N GLY A 128 8.38 -9.23 8.19
CA GLY A 128 7.43 -8.13 8.23
C GLY A 128 8.18 -6.83 8.45
N TRP A 129 8.23 -6.01 7.42
CA TRP A 129 8.95 -4.75 7.39
C TRP A 129 8.00 -3.58 7.67
N THR A 130 8.40 -2.67 8.56
CA THR A 130 7.58 -1.52 8.95
C THR A 130 8.22 -0.25 8.39
N ILE A 131 7.49 0.47 7.55
CA ILE A 131 7.94 1.74 6.99
C ILE A 131 8.12 2.76 8.14
N GLY A 132 9.22 3.47 8.12
CA GLY A 132 9.57 4.45 9.16
C GLY A 132 10.37 3.86 10.32
N ALA A 133 10.03 2.66 10.83
CA ALA A 133 10.72 2.04 11.96
C ALA A 133 11.96 1.24 11.52
N ASP A 134 11.87 0.48 10.42
CA ASP A 134 12.91 -0.47 9.99
C ASP A 134 13.94 0.12 9.02
N ALA A 135 13.66 1.26 8.44
CA ALA A 135 14.59 1.95 7.56
C ALA A 135 14.44 3.47 7.73
N GLY A 136 15.52 4.20 7.56
CA GLY A 136 15.47 5.65 7.41
C GLY A 136 14.77 6.03 6.10
N VAL A 137 13.47 5.78 6.01
CA VAL A 137 12.64 6.09 4.84
C VAL A 137 12.44 7.59 4.79
N ALA A 138 12.81 8.19 3.69
CA ALA A 138 12.33 9.52 3.36
C ALA A 138 11.05 9.37 2.53
N VAL A 139 9.94 9.85 3.06
CA VAL A 139 8.70 9.95 2.30
C VAL A 139 8.82 11.17 1.39
N ALA A 140 9.08 10.94 0.13
CA ALA A 140 8.99 11.94 -0.90
C ALA A 140 7.51 12.07 -1.30
N SER A 141 6.69 12.65 -0.41
CA SER A 141 5.29 12.87 -0.71
C SER A 141 5.07 14.27 -1.26
N LYS A 142 4.15 14.30 -2.21
CA LYS A 142 3.31 15.41 -2.66
C LYS A 142 3.81 16.29 -3.79
N GLY A 143 3.11 16.09 -4.86
CA GLY A 143 2.78 17.09 -5.86
C GLY A 143 3.79 17.22 -6.98
N ALA A 144 3.28 17.13 -8.17
CA ALA A 144 3.97 17.53 -9.39
C ALA A 144 4.74 18.84 -9.19
N GLY A 145 6.06 18.82 -9.35
CA GLY A 145 6.87 20.03 -9.46
C GLY A 145 7.75 20.41 -8.27
N ARG A 146 7.87 19.59 -7.21
CA ARG A 146 8.90 19.82 -6.20
C ARG A 146 10.20 19.10 -6.60
N GLU A 147 11.28 19.87 -6.72
CA GLU A 147 12.64 19.31 -6.69
C GLU A 147 12.84 18.62 -5.34
N TYR A 148 13.28 17.36 -5.41
CA TYR A 148 13.69 16.65 -4.20
C TYR A 148 14.98 17.27 -3.69
N ASP A 149 15.04 17.53 -2.38
CA ASP A 149 16.28 17.99 -1.80
C ASP A 149 17.34 16.87 -1.84
N MET A 150 18.61 17.28 -1.95
CA MET A 150 19.74 16.35 -2.08
C MET A 150 19.91 15.45 -0.85
N GLU A 151 19.40 15.84 0.30
CA GLU A 151 19.44 15.03 1.52
C GLU A 151 18.45 13.88 1.44
N THR A 152 17.21 14.12 0.97
CA THR A 152 16.21 13.11 0.72
C THR A 152 16.71 12.05 -0.27
N LEU A 153 17.33 12.47 -1.38
CA LEU A 153 17.85 11.55 -2.40
C LEU A 153 19.01 10.66 -1.94
N ARG A 154 19.67 11.00 -0.83
CA ARG A 154 20.74 10.19 -0.22
C ARG A 154 20.22 9.10 0.72
N ARG A 155 18.93 9.05 1.00
CA ARG A 155 18.36 8.02 1.87
C ARG A 155 18.41 6.65 1.20
N PRO A 156 18.63 5.58 1.97
CA PRO A 156 18.70 4.22 1.43
C PRO A 156 17.35 3.71 0.94
N VAL A 157 16.25 4.32 1.38
CA VAL A 157 14.89 3.99 0.96
C VAL A 157 14.10 5.27 0.73
N LEU A 158 13.45 5.38 -0.42
CA LEU A 158 12.56 6.48 -0.81
C LEU A 158 11.16 5.95 -1.03
N SER A 159 10.15 6.64 -0.52
CA SER A 159 8.75 6.30 -0.75
C SER A 159 8.02 7.46 -1.43
N PHE A 160 7.22 7.12 -2.45
CA PHE A 160 6.44 8.06 -3.26
C PHE A 160 4.98 7.65 -3.26
N VAL A 161 4.10 8.57 -2.86
CA VAL A 161 2.63 8.40 -2.90
C VAL A 161 2.08 9.06 -4.16
N LEU A 162 1.25 8.33 -4.92
CA LEU A 162 0.69 8.76 -6.19
C LEU A 162 -0.84 8.65 -6.18
N GLY A 163 -1.50 9.57 -6.89
CA GLY A 163 -2.92 9.42 -7.24
C GLY A 163 -3.86 9.44 -6.05
N GLU A 164 -3.55 10.24 -5.02
CA GLU A 164 -4.38 10.39 -3.83
C GLU A 164 -5.85 10.71 -4.18
N ARG A 165 -6.76 9.83 -3.78
CA ARG A 165 -8.20 10.01 -3.91
C ARG A 165 -8.87 9.76 -2.57
N GLY A 166 -9.79 10.64 -2.16
CA GLY A 166 -10.53 10.52 -0.91
C GLY A 166 -10.34 11.70 0.04
N LEU A 167 -10.91 11.60 1.23
CA LEU A 167 -10.99 12.70 2.21
C LEU A 167 -9.97 12.58 3.36
N MET A 168 -9.01 11.68 3.29
CA MET A 168 -8.01 11.48 4.35
C MET A 168 -6.75 12.32 4.12
N GLY A 169 -6.30 12.99 5.17
CA GLY A 169 -5.14 13.90 5.10
C GLY A 169 -3.78 13.23 5.23
N ASP A 170 -3.70 11.96 5.64
CA ASP A 170 -2.47 11.19 5.79
C ASP A 170 -2.63 9.82 5.13
N LEU A 171 -1.93 9.63 4.01
CA LEU A 171 -1.98 8.44 3.19
C LEU A 171 -0.66 7.64 3.19
N SER A 172 0.34 8.08 3.96
CA SER A 172 1.61 7.35 4.05
C SER A 172 1.42 5.95 4.64
N LEU A 173 2.28 5.02 4.23
CA LEU A 173 2.35 3.68 4.83
C LEU A 173 3.18 3.65 6.11
N GLU A 174 3.56 4.80 6.67
CA GLU A 174 4.36 4.87 7.89
C GLU A 174 3.66 4.15 9.04
N GLY A 175 4.40 3.26 9.71
CA GLY A 175 3.88 2.43 10.78
C GLY A 175 3.12 1.17 10.34
N PHE A 176 2.84 1.00 9.04
CA PHE A 176 2.19 -0.20 8.54
C PHE A 176 3.19 -1.31 8.17
N LYS A 177 2.72 -2.55 8.24
CA LYS A 177 3.56 -3.73 8.07
C LYS A 177 3.41 -4.32 6.68
N ILE A 178 4.53 -4.45 5.97
CA ILE A 178 4.63 -5.13 4.68
C ILE A 178 5.13 -6.55 4.91
N LYS A 179 4.47 -7.52 4.31
CA LYS A 179 4.80 -8.95 4.40
C LYS A 179 4.78 -9.60 3.02
N PRO A 180 5.53 -10.68 2.81
CA PRO A 180 5.33 -11.52 1.62
C PRO A 180 3.87 -12.00 1.53
N LYS A 181 3.29 -11.90 0.33
CA LYS A 181 1.96 -12.45 0.05
C LYS A 181 2.08 -13.97 0.00
N ALA A 182 1.18 -14.66 0.70
CA ALA A 182 1.06 -16.10 0.59
C ALA A 182 0.61 -16.48 -0.84
N SER A 183 1.25 -17.51 -1.39
CA SER A 183 0.89 -18.08 -2.70
C SER A 183 -0.38 -18.89 -2.62
#